data_429374965706f4c437c1d8db983e7a69
#
_entry.id   429374965706f4c437c1d8db983e7a69
#
_cell.length_a   1.000
_cell.length_b   1.000
_cell.length_c   1.000
_cell.angle_alpha   90.00
_cell.angle_beta   90.00
_cell.angle_gamma   90.00
#
_symmetry.space_group_name_H-M   'P 1'
#
loop_
_entity.id
_entity.type
_entity.pdbx_description
1 polymer ?
#
loop_
_entity_poly.entity_id
_entity_poly.type
_entity_poly.pdbx_seq_one_letter_code
_entity_poly.pdbx_strand_id
1 'polypeptide(L)'
;MRELRRNIDDSIFGSEPTEDLLTKAFDRKKNYFGNTITYSPKVFIPLTTMCRDSCGYCTFVKSPNEGGTYLNEEEVLSIAGAGDEAGCYEALFTLGDKPELRWDFALTQLEQLGFSSTHDYLISSMQKVNETFKLFPHANPGLMSFEEIKELKKYSPSGGLMIETFSKNIYDKGQAH
;
A
#
# COMPACT_ATOMS: atom_id res chain seq x y z
N MET A 1 2.61 8.90 22.64
CA MET A 1 3.08 7.87 21.67
C MET A 1 4.40 7.20 22.02
N ARG A 2 5.27 7.78 22.85
CA ARG A 2 6.55 7.15 23.28
C ARG A 2 6.40 6.08 24.38
N GLU A 3 5.34 6.11 25.17
CA GLU A 3 5.11 5.13 26.25
C GLU A 3 4.54 3.78 25.80
N LEU A 4 3.83 3.74 24.66
CA LEU A 4 3.25 2.51 24.12
C LEU A 4 4.28 1.47 23.63
N ARG A 5 5.53 1.90 23.40
CA ARG A 5 6.61 1.00 22.89
C ARG A 5 7.38 0.25 23.97
N ARG A 6 7.17 0.53 25.25
CA ARG A 6 8.06 0.01 26.33
C ARG A 6 7.66 -1.34 26.92
N ASN A 7 6.52 -1.92 26.53
CA ASN A 7 6.00 -3.14 27.17
C ASN A 7 5.43 -4.18 26.17
N ILE A 8 6.01 -4.31 24.99
CA ILE A 8 5.75 -5.51 24.19
C ILE A 8 6.80 -6.53 24.65
N ASP A 9 6.39 -7.42 25.51
CA ASP A 9 7.16 -8.59 25.88
C ASP A 9 7.02 -9.61 24.74
N ASP A 10 8.09 -9.80 23.97
CA ASP A 10 8.13 -10.75 22.85
C ASP A 10 7.88 -12.20 23.30
N SER A 11 7.98 -12.49 24.61
CA SER A 11 7.64 -13.80 25.18
C SER A 11 6.15 -14.14 25.07
N ILE A 12 5.30 -13.14 24.83
CA ILE A 12 3.85 -13.33 24.62
C ILE A 12 3.56 -14.05 23.29
N PHE A 13 4.41 -13.84 22.28
CA PHE A 13 4.24 -14.46 20.99
C PHE A 13 4.69 -15.94 21.02
N GLY A 14 3.71 -16.85 21.18
CA GLY A 14 3.90 -18.30 21.11
C GLY A 14 3.70 -19.06 22.43
N SER A 15 3.54 -18.39 23.58
CA SER A 15 3.33 -19.02 24.87
C SER A 15 1.93 -18.86 25.43
N GLU A 16 1.17 -17.89 24.96
CA GLU A 16 -0.17 -17.59 25.48
C GLU A 16 -1.27 -18.09 24.57
N PRO A 17 -2.36 -18.72 25.11
CA PRO A 17 -3.50 -19.12 24.29
C PRO A 17 -4.13 -17.95 23.54
N THR A 18 -4.53 -18.17 22.30
CA THR A 18 -5.13 -17.12 21.45
C THR A 18 -6.33 -16.45 22.10
N GLU A 19 -7.18 -17.21 22.80
CA GLU A 19 -8.36 -16.68 23.49
C GLU A 19 -7.99 -15.67 24.59
N ASP A 20 -6.90 -15.90 25.31
CA ASP A 20 -6.40 -14.98 26.34
C ASP A 20 -5.86 -13.70 25.71
N LEU A 21 -5.15 -13.81 24.57
CA LEU A 21 -4.67 -12.66 23.81
C LEU A 21 -5.83 -11.83 23.26
N LEU A 22 -6.87 -12.47 22.73
CA LEU A 22 -8.07 -11.79 22.24
C LEU A 22 -8.81 -11.05 23.36
N THR A 23 -8.96 -11.70 24.52
CA THR A 23 -9.57 -11.08 25.71
C THR A 23 -8.79 -9.86 26.17
N LYS A 24 -7.46 -9.97 26.31
CA LYS A 24 -6.60 -8.86 26.68
C LYS A 24 -6.63 -7.69 25.68
N ALA A 25 -6.63 -8.01 24.39
CA ALA A 25 -6.74 -7.01 23.32
C ALA A 25 -8.08 -6.28 23.36
N PHE A 26 -9.17 -7.02 23.57
CA PHE A 26 -10.52 -6.47 23.70
C PHE A 26 -10.64 -5.55 24.94
N ASP A 27 -10.17 -5.98 26.09
CA ASP A 27 -10.21 -5.19 27.32
C ASP A 27 -9.36 -3.92 27.19
N ARG A 28 -8.18 -4.03 26.59
CA ARG A 28 -7.32 -2.87 26.33
C ARG A 28 -8.01 -1.88 25.38
N LYS A 29 -8.58 -2.36 24.26
CA LYS A 29 -9.36 -1.54 23.35
C LYS A 29 -10.53 -0.86 24.06
N LYS A 30 -11.28 -1.61 24.85
CA LYS A 30 -12.46 -1.11 25.58
C LYS A 30 -12.07 -0.03 26.61
N ASN A 31 -10.97 -0.21 27.31
CA ASN A 31 -10.47 0.75 28.30
C ASN A 31 -10.03 2.08 27.69
N TYR A 32 -9.43 2.07 26.48
CA TYR A 32 -8.94 3.27 25.82
C TYR A 32 -9.98 3.95 24.90
N PHE A 33 -10.82 3.17 24.23
CA PHE A 33 -11.71 3.65 23.18
C PHE A 33 -13.19 3.34 23.41
N GLY A 34 -13.53 2.71 24.54
CA GLY A 34 -14.89 2.28 24.83
C GLY A 34 -15.43 1.33 23.75
N ASN A 35 -16.66 1.55 23.33
CA ASN A 35 -17.30 0.76 22.28
C ASN A 35 -17.14 1.37 20.88
N THR A 36 -16.39 2.46 20.76
CA THR A 36 -16.19 3.13 19.49
C THR A 36 -15.24 2.33 18.59
N ILE A 37 -15.66 2.12 17.34
CA ILE A 37 -14.85 1.57 16.25
C ILE A 37 -14.86 2.61 15.15
N THR A 38 -13.68 3.00 14.70
CA THR A 38 -13.52 3.91 13.57
C THR A 38 -13.18 3.13 12.31
N TYR A 39 -13.61 3.64 11.17
CA TYR A 39 -13.25 3.14 9.86
C TYR A 39 -13.01 4.32 8.92
N SER A 40 -12.21 4.11 7.88
CA SER A 40 -11.99 5.08 6.82
C SER A 40 -12.39 4.44 5.50
N PRO A 41 -13.49 4.88 4.87
CA PRO A 41 -13.86 4.40 3.56
C PRO A 41 -12.85 4.90 2.53
N LYS A 42 -12.31 3.96 1.74
CA LYS A 42 -11.25 4.21 0.75
C LYS A 42 -11.66 3.70 -0.61
N VAL A 43 -11.37 4.48 -1.65
CA VAL A 43 -11.38 3.96 -3.02
C VAL A 43 -10.02 3.34 -3.34
N PHE A 44 -10.03 2.15 -3.91
CA PHE A 44 -8.83 1.40 -4.26
C PHE A 44 -8.38 1.75 -5.68
N ILE A 45 -7.16 2.28 -5.83
CA ILE A 45 -6.56 2.66 -7.11
C ILE A 45 -5.32 1.79 -7.35
N PRO A 46 -5.46 0.74 -8.19
CA PRO A 46 -4.35 -0.16 -8.54
C PRO A 46 -3.48 0.46 -9.64
N LEU A 47 -2.66 1.45 -9.31
CA LEU A 47 -1.94 2.27 -10.29
C LEU A 47 -1.16 1.45 -11.32
N THR A 48 -0.58 0.32 -10.91
CA THR A 48 -0.05 -0.71 -11.81
C THR A 48 -0.22 -2.10 -11.21
N THR A 49 -0.52 -3.07 -12.08
CA THR A 49 -0.53 -4.49 -11.72
C THR A 49 0.80 -5.18 -11.98
N MET A 50 1.75 -4.52 -12.64
CA MET A 50 3.11 -5.05 -12.80
C MET A 50 3.92 -4.84 -11.53
N CYS A 51 4.87 -5.76 -11.26
CA CYS A 51 5.75 -5.69 -10.09
C CYS A 51 7.12 -6.25 -10.43
N ARG A 52 8.19 -5.76 -9.82
CA ARG A 52 9.50 -6.37 -9.96
C ARG A 52 9.62 -7.70 -9.20
N ASP A 53 8.81 -7.90 -8.16
CA ASP A 53 8.82 -9.11 -7.35
C ASP A 53 7.95 -10.22 -7.96
N SER A 54 8.10 -11.43 -7.44
CA SER A 54 7.40 -12.63 -7.89
C SER A 54 6.88 -13.47 -6.72
N CYS A 55 6.20 -12.82 -5.78
CA CYS A 55 5.66 -13.45 -4.58
C CYS A 55 4.63 -14.52 -4.93
N GLY A 56 4.86 -15.75 -4.49
CA GLY A 56 4.04 -16.91 -4.85
C GLY A 56 2.61 -16.89 -4.33
N TYR A 57 2.31 -16.04 -3.35
CA TYR A 57 0.97 -15.83 -2.80
C TYR A 57 0.22 -14.65 -3.45
N CYS A 58 0.91 -13.80 -4.21
CA CYS A 58 0.31 -12.59 -4.76
C CYS A 58 -0.53 -12.92 -6.00
N THR A 59 -1.84 -12.70 -5.90
CA THR A 59 -2.79 -12.85 -7.01
C THR A 59 -3.02 -11.54 -7.78
N PHE A 60 -2.40 -10.46 -7.37
CA PHE A 60 -2.57 -9.12 -7.92
C PHE A 60 -1.64 -8.87 -9.13
N VAL A 61 -0.43 -9.41 -9.07
CA VAL A 61 0.62 -9.16 -10.07
C VAL A 61 0.30 -9.84 -11.39
N LYS A 62 0.49 -9.07 -12.47
CA LYS A 62 0.45 -9.56 -13.86
C LYS A 62 1.73 -9.15 -14.58
N SER A 63 2.32 -10.10 -15.30
CA SER A 63 3.38 -9.77 -16.25
C SER A 63 2.83 -9.01 -17.46
N PRO A 64 3.66 -8.33 -18.25
CA PRO A 64 3.22 -7.68 -19.49
C PRO A 64 2.46 -8.62 -20.43
N ASN A 65 2.88 -9.88 -20.53
CA ASN A 65 2.23 -10.89 -21.38
C ASN A 65 0.85 -11.33 -20.84
N GLU A 66 0.56 -11.09 -19.57
CA GLU A 66 -0.72 -11.37 -18.92
C GLU A 66 -1.61 -10.14 -18.84
N GLY A 67 -1.24 -9.06 -19.52
CA GLY A 67 -1.97 -7.79 -19.53
C GLY A 67 -1.63 -6.87 -18.36
N GLY A 68 -0.44 -7.03 -17.76
CA GLY A 68 0.09 -6.08 -16.78
C GLY A 68 0.31 -4.71 -17.42
N THR A 69 -0.15 -3.65 -16.76
CA THR A 69 -0.10 -2.28 -17.29
C THR A 69 -0.15 -1.26 -16.16
N TYR A 70 0.13 0.00 -16.48
CA TYR A 70 -0.24 1.16 -15.68
C TYR A 70 -1.63 1.64 -16.05
N LEU A 71 -2.39 2.13 -15.07
CA LEU A 71 -3.55 2.98 -15.34
C LEU A 71 -3.06 4.32 -15.89
N ASN A 72 -3.76 4.87 -16.89
CA ASN A 72 -3.53 6.25 -17.33
C ASN A 72 -4.25 7.25 -16.42
N GLU A 73 -4.03 8.57 -16.64
CA GLU A 73 -4.62 9.62 -15.80
C GLU A 73 -6.16 9.58 -15.82
N GLU A 74 -6.77 9.35 -16.96
CA GLU A 74 -8.23 9.31 -17.10
C GLU A 74 -8.82 8.13 -16.31
N GLU A 75 -8.20 6.96 -16.38
CA GLU A 75 -8.61 5.77 -15.61
C GLU A 75 -8.48 6.00 -14.11
N VAL A 76 -7.36 6.61 -13.65
CA VAL A 76 -7.14 6.98 -12.26
C VAL A 76 -8.23 7.93 -11.77
N LEU A 77 -8.52 8.99 -12.53
CA LEU A 77 -9.55 9.97 -12.18
C LEU A 77 -10.96 9.38 -12.21
N SER A 78 -11.24 8.48 -13.14
CA SER A 78 -12.53 7.77 -13.21
C SER A 78 -12.78 6.92 -11.95
N ILE A 79 -11.76 6.17 -11.51
CA ILE A 79 -11.85 5.37 -10.29
C ILE A 79 -12.00 6.27 -9.06
N ALA A 80 -11.20 7.33 -8.97
CA ALA A 80 -11.26 8.27 -7.85
C ALA A 80 -12.62 8.97 -7.76
N GLY A 81 -13.21 9.40 -8.90
CA GLY A 81 -14.52 10.02 -8.96
C GLY A 81 -15.63 9.10 -8.48
N ALA A 82 -15.61 7.84 -8.88
CA ALA A 82 -16.56 6.84 -8.36
C ALA A 82 -16.42 6.65 -6.83
N GLY A 83 -15.20 6.75 -6.31
CA GLY A 83 -14.96 6.72 -4.86
C GLY A 83 -15.51 7.96 -4.14
N ASP A 84 -15.31 9.14 -4.71
CA ASP A 84 -15.83 10.40 -4.17
C ASP A 84 -17.38 10.39 -4.14
N GLU A 85 -18.03 9.97 -5.21
CA GLU A 85 -19.48 9.80 -5.27
C GLU A 85 -20.00 8.77 -4.24
N ALA A 86 -19.22 7.72 -3.95
CA ALA A 86 -19.53 6.73 -2.91
C ALA A 86 -19.27 7.23 -1.47
N GLY A 87 -18.75 8.46 -1.29
CA GLY A 87 -18.45 9.04 0.00
C GLY A 87 -17.16 8.55 0.64
N CYS A 88 -16.19 8.13 -0.16
CA CYS A 88 -14.84 7.84 0.33
C CYS A 88 -14.13 9.11 0.81
N TYR A 89 -13.23 8.97 1.79
CA TYR A 89 -12.37 10.04 2.27
C TYR A 89 -10.93 9.90 1.79
N GLU A 90 -10.53 8.69 1.46
CA GLU A 90 -9.16 8.39 1.05
C GLU A 90 -9.12 7.68 -0.30
N ALA A 91 -8.09 7.99 -1.08
CA ALA A 91 -7.71 7.26 -2.29
C ALA A 91 -6.50 6.37 -1.95
N LEU A 92 -6.74 5.05 -1.90
CA LEU A 92 -5.71 4.05 -1.59
C LEU A 92 -4.99 3.64 -2.87
N PHE A 93 -3.80 4.20 -3.07
CA PHE A 93 -2.90 3.79 -4.13
C PHE A 93 -2.12 2.55 -3.72
N THR A 94 -2.52 1.40 -4.22
CA THR A 94 -1.82 0.12 -4.05
C THR A 94 -1.32 -0.33 -5.40
N LEU A 95 -0.05 -0.70 -5.48
CA LEU A 95 0.62 -0.98 -6.75
C LEU A 95 1.76 -1.98 -6.56
N GLY A 96 2.20 -2.57 -7.67
CA GLY A 96 3.41 -3.37 -7.66
C GLY A 96 4.66 -2.52 -7.49
N ASP A 97 5.67 -3.07 -6.83
CA ASP A 97 6.92 -2.39 -6.52
C ASP A 97 7.76 -2.25 -7.79
N LYS A 98 8.04 -1.02 -8.20
CA LYS A 98 9.01 -0.59 -9.23
C LYS A 98 9.17 -1.54 -10.42
N PRO A 99 8.09 -1.82 -11.16
CA PRO A 99 8.15 -2.78 -12.27
C PRO A 99 9.13 -2.36 -13.39
N GLU A 100 9.45 -1.08 -13.52
CA GLU A 100 10.45 -0.55 -14.45
C GLU A 100 11.85 -1.10 -14.20
N LEU A 101 12.15 -1.61 -13.00
CA LEU A 101 13.43 -2.26 -12.70
C LEU A 101 13.50 -3.72 -13.18
N ARG A 102 12.40 -4.27 -13.68
CA ARG A 102 12.31 -5.65 -14.17
C ARG A 102 11.87 -5.74 -15.62
N TRP A 103 10.99 -4.84 -16.05
CA TRP A 103 10.31 -4.91 -17.32
C TRP A 103 10.58 -3.66 -18.18
N ASP A 104 11.30 -3.79 -19.29
CA ASP A 104 11.47 -2.71 -20.27
C ASP A 104 10.13 -2.17 -20.77
N PHE A 105 9.12 -3.05 -20.85
CA PHE A 105 7.75 -2.66 -21.18
C PHE A 105 7.17 -1.65 -20.16
N ALA A 106 7.41 -1.85 -18.87
CA ALA A 106 6.96 -0.93 -17.83
C ALA A 106 7.65 0.44 -17.95
N LEU A 107 8.95 0.44 -18.25
CA LEU A 107 9.69 1.67 -18.50
C LEU A 107 9.14 2.41 -19.72
N THR A 108 8.89 1.70 -20.84
CA THR A 108 8.31 2.30 -22.04
C THR A 108 6.93 2.91 -21.78
N GLN A 109 6.09 2.24 -20.97
CA GLN A 109 4.78 2.80 -20.61
C GLN A 109 4.92 4.07 -19.74
N LEU A 110 5.84 4.09 -18.78
CA LEU A 110 6.11 5.30 -17.99
C LEU A 110 6.58 6.46 -18.85
N GLU A 111 7.48 6.22 -19.81
CA GLU A 111 7.94 7.24 -20.75
C GLU A 111 6.78 7.79 -21.59
N GLN A 112 5.86 6.94 -22.05
CA GLN A 112 4.65 7.35 -22.77
C GLN A 112 3.71 8.20 -21.89
N LEU A 113 3.66 7.94 -20.59
CA LEU A 113 2.92 8.74 -19.62
C LEU A 113 3.67 10.03 -19.21
N GLY A 114 4.93 10.20 -19.64
CA GLY A 114 5.77 11.38 -19.36
C GLY A 114 6.56 11.28 -18.05
N PHE A 115 6.79 10.08 -17.53
CA PHE A 115 7.49 9.85 -16.27
C PHE A 115 8.70 8.93 -16.44
N SER A 116 9.66 9.05 -15.51
CA SER A 116 10.87 8.24 -15.50
C SER A 116 10.82 7.11 -14.45
N SER A 117 9.90 7.17 -13.52
CA SER A 117 9.74 6.17 -12.46
C SER A 117 8.28 5.99 -12.04
N THR A 118 7.97 4.80 -11.54
CA THR A 118 6.68 4.52 -10.89
C THR A 118 6.42 5.48 -9.72
N HIS A 119 7.46 5.86 -9.00
CA HIS A 119 7.36 6.77 -7.86
C HIS A 119 6.91 8.18 -8.28
N ASP A 120 7.50 8.73 -9.35
CA ASP A 120 7.10 10.05 -9.87
C ASP A 120 5.68 10.04 -10.40
N TYR A 121 5.29 8.98 -11.09
CA TYR A 121 3.93 8.82 -11.59
C TYR A 121 2.92 8.69 -10.44
N LEU A 122 3.26 7.95 -9.38
CA LEU A 122 2.43 7.84 -8.18
C LEU A 122 2.20 9.21 -7.54
N ILE A 123 3.25 9.99 -7.33
CA ILE A 123 3.15 11.35 -6.76
C ILE A 123 2.23 12.23 -7.61
N SER A 124 2.44 12.25 -8.93
CA SER A 124 1.60 13.01 -9.84
C SER A 124 0.12 12.59 -9.78
N SER A 125 -0.14 11.30 -9.79
CA SER A 125 -1.50 10.75 -9.68
C SER A 125 -2.18 11.12 -8.37
N MET A 126 -1.45 11.04 -7.25
CA MET A 126 -1.95 11.44 -5.93
C MET A 126 -2.30 12.93 -5.86
N GLN A 127 -1.43 13.79 -6.40
CA GLN A 127 -1.71 15.23 -6.46
C GLN A 127 -2.98 15.50 -7.26
N LYS A 128 -3.08 14.92 -8.45
CA LYS A 128 -4.22 15.11 -9.35
C LYS A 128 -5.54 14.68 -8.71
N VAL A 129 -5.56 13.52 -8.06
CA VAL A 129 -6.75 13.02 -7.35
C VAL A 129 -7.14 13.93 -6.19
N ASN A 130 -6.18 14.36 -5.37
CA ASN A 130 -6.47 15.25 -4.25
C ASN A 130 -6.97 16.64 -4.72
N GLU A 131 -6.39 17.18 -5.78
CA GLU A 131 -6.81 18.48 -6.34
C GLU A 131 -8.22 18.42 -6.93
N THR A 132 -8.57 17.30 -7.59
CA THR A 132 -9.84 17.13 -8.30
C THR A 132 -10.98 16.78 -7.35
N PHE A 133 -10.78 15.80 -6.46
CA PHE A 133 -11.85 15.20 -5.64
C PHE A 133 -11.71 15.48 -4.14
N LYS A 134 -10.61 16.12 -3.69
CA LYS A 134 -10.32 16.34 -2.26
C LYS A 134 -10.19 15.04 -1.44
N LEU A 135 -9.96 13.91 -2.10
CA LEU A 135 -9.63 12.65 -1.45
C LEU A 135 -8.20 12.69 -0.90
N PHE A 136 -8.01 12.23 0.33
CA PHE A 136 -6.68 12.14 0.92
C PHE A 136 -5.93 10.94 0.34
N PRO A 137 -4.78 11.13 -0.31
CA PRO A 137 -3.99 10.01 -0.80
C PRO A 137 -3.42 9.15 0.33
N HIS A 138 -3.47 7.84 0.15
CA HIS A 138 -2.81 6.85 0.98
C HIS A 138 -1.99 5.92 0.08
N ALA A 139 -0.68 5.91 0.25
CA ALA A 139 0.22 5.22 -0.67
C ALA A 139 0.81 3.94 -0.08
N ASN A 140 0.76 2.85 -0.83
CA ASN A 140 1.43 1.58 -0.56
C ASN A 140 2.30 1.17 -1.78
N PRO A 141 3.44 1.86 -2.02
CA PRO A 141 4.23 1.67 -3.24
C PRO A 141 5.31 0.57 -3.14
N GLY A 142 5.35 -0.20 -2.07
CA GLY A 142 6.42 -1.17 -1.82
C GLY A 142 7.67 -0.53 -1.21
N LEU A 143 8.85 -1.00 -1.60
CA LEU A 143 10.12 -0.55 -1.03
C LEU A 143 10.54 0.83 -1.56
N MET A 144 10.89 1.70 -0.64
CA MET A 144 11.34 3.05 -0.95
C MET A 144 12.66 3.38 -0.28
N SER A 145 13.48 4.16 -0.95
CA SER A 145 14.62 4.83 -0.34
C SER A 145 14.15 5.93 0.63
N PHE A 146 15.05 6.40 1.47
CA PHE A 146 14.74 7.51 2.38
C PHE A 146 14.35 8.79 1.64
N GLU A 147 14.95 9.06 0.51
CA GLU A 147 14.64 10.23 -0.32
C GLU A 147 13.25 10.10 -0.97
N GLU A 148 12.89 8.92 -1.48
CA GLU A 148 11.55 8.65 -2.02
C GLU A 148 10.47 8.82 -0.94
N ILE A 149 10.71 8.33 0.28
CA ILE A 149 9.78 8.51 1.42
C ILE A 149 9.62 10.00 1.74
N LYS A 150 10.72 10.76 1.73
CA LYS A 150 10.70 12.20 2.00
C LYS A 150 9.90 12.98 0.97
N GLU A 151 10.01 12.62 -0.30
CA GLU A 151 9.20 13.21 -1.36
C GLU A 151 7.73 12.81 -1.24
N LEU A 152 7.43 11.52 -1.12
CA LEU A 152 6.08 10.98 -0.99
C LEU A 152 5.31 11.63 0.18
N LYS A 153 6.00 11.84 1.31
CA LYS A 153 5.42 12.43 2.52
C LYS A 153 4.79 13.81 2.30
N LYS A 154 5.20 14.55 1.27
CA LYS A 154 4.65 15.86 0.95
C LYS A 154 3.22 15.77 0.41
N TYR A 155 2.87 14.63 -0.19
CA TYR A 155 1.63 14.43 -0.95
C TYR A 155 0.73 13.34 -0.37
N SER A 156 1.25 12.49 0.51
CA SER A 156 0.51 11.39 1.14
C SER A 156 0.42 11.60 2.64
N PRO A 157 -0.75 12.00 3.18
CA PRO A 157 -0.96 12.15 4.63
C PRO A 157 -0.80 10.85 5.40
N SER A 158 -1.02 9.73 4.75
CA SER A 158 -0.84 8.38 5.30
C SER A 158 -0.24 7.45 4.27
N GLY A 159 0.36 6.36 4.72
CA GLY A 159 0.97 5.36 3.86
C GLY A 159 1.25 4.08 4.62
N GLY A 160 1.51 3.03 3.90
CA GLY A 160 1.80 1.72 4.45
C GLY A 160 2.99 1.05 3.78
N LEU A 161 3.65 0.21 4.54
CA LEU A 161 4.58 -0.80 4.07
C LEU A 161 4.13 -2.14 4.67
N MET A 162 3.75 -3.06 3.81
CA MET A 162 3.32 -4.38 4.25
C MET A 162 4.52 -5.26 4.48
N ILE A 163 4.75 -5.63 5.75
CA ILE A 163 5.75 -6.62 6.12
C ILE A 163 5.04 -7.96 6.20
N GLU A 164 5.20 -8.77 5.15
CA GLU A 164 4.47 -10.02 5.01
C GLU A 164 5.01 -11.11 5.94
N THR A 165 6.33 -11.12 6.17
CA THR A 165 6.97 -12.11 7.03
C THR A 165 8.35 -11.69 7.50
N PHE A 166 8.76 -12.26 8.64
CA PHE A 166 10.15 -12.24 9.13
C PHE A 166 10.84 -13.62 9.00
N SER A 167 10.16 -14.63 8.45
CA SER A 167 10.71 -15.97 8.31
C SER A 167 11.68 -16.05 7.15
N LYS A 168 12.94 -16.34 7.44
CA LYS A 168 13.99 -16.56 6.42
C LYS A 168 13.73 -17.77 5.53
N ASN A 169 12.91 -18.71 5.99
CA ASN A 169 12.65 -19.97 5.29
C ASN A 169 11.84 -19.82 4.00
N ILE A 170 11.26 -18.65 3.76
CA ILE A 170 10.41 -18.40 2.59
C ILE A 170 11.03 -17.40 1.60
N TYR A 171 12.30 -17.00 1.80
CA TYR A 171 13.02 -16.08 0.91
C TYR A 171 13.85 -16.78 -0.17
N ASP A 172 13.99 -18.10 -0.08
CA ASP A 172 14.77 -18.86 -1.05
C ASP A 172 14.02 -18.98 -2.38
N LYS A 173 14.79 -19.10 -3.48
CA LYS A 173 14.21 -19.25 -4.82
C LYS A 173 13.22 -20.42 -4.88
N GLY A 174 11.99 -20.10 -5.31
CA GLY A 174 10.89 -21.08 -5.39
C GLY A 174 10.03 -21.16 -4.13
N GLN A 175 10.33 -20.38 -3.11
CA GLN A 175 9.49 -20.20 -1.93
C GLN A 175 8.45 -19.07 -2.14
N ALA A 176 7.69 -18.72 -1.10
CA ALA A 176 6.60 -17.77 -1.20
C ALA A 176 7.02 -16.31 -1.46
N HIS A 177 8.28 -15.97 -1.11
CA HIS A 177 8.88 -14.65 -1.33
C HIS A 177 10.11 -14.70 -2.20
#